data_dc9ab107ab6aaaa113be1e8194899ccb
#
_entry.id   dc9ab107ab6aaaa113be1e8194899ccb
#
_cell.length_a   1.000
_cell.length_b   1.000
_cell.length_c   1.000
_cell.angle_alpha   90.00
_cell.angle_beta   90.00
_cell.angle_gamma   90.00
#
_symmetry.space_group_name_H-M   'P 1'
#
loop_
_entity.id
_entity.type
_entity.pdbx_description
1 polymer ?
#
loop_
_entity_poly.entity_id
_entity_poly.type
_entity_poly.pdbx_seq_one_letter_code
_entity_poly.pdbx_strand_id
1 'polypeptide(L)'
;MHAIMREPLAMRYWSSRPHSTLAETERWVESMIAVDPAMSDDFIVTLNGALIGKLGTWKLPEIGFLIAPAYWGHGYASEALEVFIERRRELGSGELIADVDPRNLASLRLLRRHGFVETGRVAGTWQVGEEMCDSVYLRIELRRPA
;
A
#
# COMPACT_ATOMS: atom_id res chain seq x y z
N MET A 1 -14.58 1.53 -2.90
CA MET A 1 -13.38 2.34 -2.58
C MET A 1 -13.71 3.70 -1.99
N HIS A 2 -14.68 4.45 -2.50
CA HIS A 2 -14.93 5.82 -2.00
C HIS A 2 -15.18 5.90 -0.49
N ALA A 3 -15.93 4.99 0.09
CA ALA A 3 -16.17 4.95 1.54
C ALA A 3 -14.87 4.86 2.36
N ILE A 4 -13.84 4.19 1.83
CA ILE A 4 -12.51 4.07 2.45
C ILE A 4 -11.68 5.32 2.19
N MET A 5 -11.64 5.78 0.93
CA MET A 5 -10.81 6.92 0.53
C MET A 5 -11.27 8.25 1.12
N ARG A 6 -12.53 8.37 1.55
CA ARG A 6 -13.05 9.54 2.26
C ARG A 6 -12.84 9.50 3.77
N GLU A 7 -12.48 8.34 4.33
CA GLU A 7 -12.34 8.13 5.78
C GLU A 7 -11.01 8.71 6.28
N PRO A 8 -11.02 9.76 7.13
CA PRO A 8 -9.79 10.39 7.61
C PRO A 8 -8.84 9.42 8.32
N LEU A 9 -9.38 8.47 9.06
CA LEU A 9 -8.58 7.49 9.79
C LEU A 9 -7.87 6.52 8.85
N ALA A 10 -8.57 6.06 7.80
CA ALA A 10 -7.99 5.20 6.76
C ALA A 10 -6.86 5.91 6.01
N MET A 11 -7.07 7.20 5.70
CA MET A 11 -6.19 8.00 4.86
C MET A 11 -5.10 8.75 5.62
N ARG A 12 -5.01 8.58 6.94
CA ARG A 12 -4.13 9.38 7.83
C ARG A 12 -2.66 9.42 7.36
N TYR A 13 -2.15 8.31 6.83
CA TYR A 13 -0.77 8.19 6.36
C TYR A 13 -0.68 7.89 4.85
N TRP A 14 -1.78 8.11 4.13
CA TRP A 14 -1.79 7.97 2.68
C TRP A 14 -1.13 9.18 2.02
N SER A 15 -0.69 9.04 0.77
CA SER A 15 0.01 10.08 0.02
C SER A 15 -0.89 11.24 -0.46
N SER A 16 -2.17 11.19 -0.15
CA SER A 16 -3.13 12.25 -0.44
C SER A 16 -4.08 12.47 0.73
N ARG A 17 -4.78 13.62 0.73
CA ARG A 17 -5.87 13.86 1.66
C ARG A 17 -7.05 12.91 1.39
N PRO A 18 -7.94 12.71 2.39
CA PRO A 18 -9.21 12.03 2.14
C PRO A 18 -9.96 12.65 0.96
N HIS A 19 -10.57 11.81 0.13
CA HIS A 19 -11.37 12.28 -0.99
C HIS A 19 -12.65 12.97 -0.53
N SER A 20 -12.93 14.16 -1.04
CA SER A 20 -14.11 14.93 -0.70
C SER A 20 -15.33 14.49 -1.51
N THR A 21 -15.14 14.03 -2.73
CA THR A 21 -16.21 13.67 -3.67
C THR A 21 -16.01 12.29 -4.26
N LEU A 22 -17.09 11.66 -4.70
CA LEU A 22 -17.05 10.40 -5.45
C LEU A 22 -16.21 10.55 -6.74
N ALA A 23 -16.33 11.68 -7.43
CA ALA A 23 -15.59 11.95 -8.66
C ALA A 23 -14.07 11.95 -8.46
N GLU A 24 -13.57 12.37 -7.29
CA GLU A 24 -12.14 12.25 -6.97
C GLU A 24 -11.70 10.77 -6.88
N THR A 25 -12.51 9.95 -6.25
CA THR A 25 -12.23 8.50 -6.17
C THR A 25 -12.32 7.84 -7.52
N GLU A 26 -13.30 8.19 -8.35
CA GLU A 26 -13.44 7.65 -9.70
C GLU A 26 -12.21 7.97 -10.55
N ARG A 27 -11.75 9.23 -10.57
CA ARG A 27 -10.52 9.62 -11.28
C ARG A 27 -9.29 8.88 -10.76
N TRP A 28 -9.19 8.68 -9.45
CA TRP A 28 -8.11 7.92 -8.85
C TRP A 28 -8.12 6.45 -9.31
N VAL A 29 -9.29 5.80 -9.31
CA VAL A 29 -9.45 4.42 -9.80
C VAL A 29 -9.12 4.34 -11.30
N GLU A 30 -9.63 5.27 -12.11
CA GLU A 30 -9.32 5.36 -13.54
C GLU A 30 -7.82 5.49 -13.80
N SER A 31 -7.13 6.32 -13.02
CA SER A 31 -5.67 6.47 -13.14
C SER A 31 -4.91 5.17 -12.86
N MET A 32 -5.40 4.37 -11.93
CA MET A 32 -4.81 3.07 -11.63
C MET A 32 -5.09 2.03 -12.71
N ILE A 33 -6.28 2.05 -13.29
CA ILE A 33 -6.65 1.17 -14.41
C ILE A 33 -5.85 1.52 -15.68
N ALA A 34 -5.54 2.80 -15.87
CA ALA A 34 -4.83 3.29 -17.05
C ALA A 34 -3.31 3.00 -17.06
N VAL A 35 -2.74 2.56 -15.93
CA VAL A 35 -1.31 2.20 -15.87
C VAL A 35 -1.05 0.94 -16.70
N ASP A 36 0.07 0.92 -17.42
CA ASP A 36 0.51 -0.26 -18.16
C ASP A 36 0.58 -1.48 -17.23
N PRO A 37 -0.12 -2.58 -17.56
CA PRO A 37 -0.10 -3.81 -16.75
C PRO A 37 1.29 -4.40 -16.52
N ALA A 38 2.26 -4.09 -17.38
CA ALA A 38 3.65 -4.47 -17.17
C ALA A 38 4.33 -3.71 -16.03
N MET A 39 3.80 -2.56 -15.65
CA MET A 39 4.36 -1.67 -14.62
C MET A 39 3.57 -1.68 -13.32
N SER A 40 2.39 -2.27 -13.31
CA SER A 40 1.44 -2.25 -12.19
C SER A 40 0.91 -3.65 -11.89
N ASP A 41 0.67 -3.93 -10.62
CA ASP A 41 0.03 -5.17 -10.17
C ASP A 41 -0.79 -4.87 -8.91
N ASP A 42 -1.95 -4.28 -9.10
CA ASP A 42 -2.76 -3.69 -8.01
C ASP A 42 -4.11 -4.41 -7.86
N PHE A 43 -4.53 -4.63 -6.64
CA PHE A 43 -5.70 -5.45 -6.32
C PHE A 43 -6.65 -4.78 -5.34
N ILE A 44 -7.92 -5.08 -5.51
CA ILE A 44 -8.95 -4.86 -4.50
C ILE A 44 -8.93 -6.04 -3.52
N VAL A 45 -8.98 -5.73 -2.24
CA VAL A 45 -9.11 -6.73 -1.17
C VAL A 45 -10.57 -6.85 -0.79
N THR A 46 -11.10 -8.08 -0.82
CA THR A 46 -12.49 -8.37 -0.48
C THR A 46 -12.58 -9.39 0.66
N LEU A 47 -13.63 -9.27 1.48
CA LEU A 47 -14.01 -10.24 2.49
C LEU A 47 -15.47 -10.63 2.28
N ASN A 48 -15.74 -11.91 1.97
CA ASN A 48 -17.09 -12.40 1.67
C ASN A 48 -17.82 -11.55 0.63
N GLY A 49 -17.10 -11.09 -0.40
CA GLY A 49 -17.64 -10.24 -1.46
C GLY A 49 -17.71 -8.74 -1.14
N ALA A 50 -17.50 -8.34 0.10
CA ALA A 50 -17.42 -6.93 0.48
C ALA A 50 -16.01 -6.37 0.23
N LEU A 51 -15.92 -5.20 -0.40
CA LEU A 51 -14.64 -4.51 -0.58
C LEU A 51 -14.19 -3.95 0.76
N ILE A 52 -13.03 -4.37 1.24
CA ILE A 52 -12.44 -3.93 2.51
C ILE A 52 -11.14 -3.13 2.35
N GLY A 53 -10.57 -3.08 1.16
CA GLY A 53 -9.36 -2.31 0.92
C GLY A 53 -8.74 -2.55 -0.45
N LYS A 54 -7.48 -2.16 -0.55
CA LYS A 54 -6.61 -2.44 -1.69
C LYS A 54 -5.21 -2.83 -1.23
N LEU A 55 -4.50 -3.58 -2.05
CA LEU A 55 -3.09 -3.90 -1.85
C LEU A 55 -2.44 -4.22 -3.20
N GLY A 56 -1.23 -3.72 -3.43
CA GLY A 56 -0.48 -4.02 -4.62
C GLY A 56 0.54 -2.95 -4.96
N THR A 57 1.01 -2.97 -6.20
CA THR A 57 1.97 -2.00 -6.72
C THR A 57 1.32 -1.16 -7.82
N TRP A 58 1.16 0.12 -7.57
CA TRP A 58 0.75 1.07 -8.61
C TRP A 58 1.87 1.25 -9.65
N LYS A 59 3.10 1.26 -9.19
CA LYS A 59 4.31 1.30 -10.01
C LYS A 59 5.35 0.37 -9.39
N LEU A 60 5.62 -0.75 -10.06
CA LEU A 60 6.64 -1.70 -9.63
C LEU A 60 8.00 -1.02 -9.43
N PRO A 61 8.76 -1.36 -8.37
CA PRO A 61 8.47 -2.38 -7.35
C PRO A 61 7.80 -1.87 -6.07
N GLU A 62 7.25 -0.64 -6.06
CA GLU A 62 6.72 -0.01 -4.85
C GLU A 62 5.32 -0.54 -4.49
N ILE A 63 5.21 -1.12 -3.28
CA ILE A 63 3.97 -1.63 -2.73
C ILE A 63 3.24 -0.58 -1.89
N GLY A 64 1.93 -0.53 -2.02
CA GLY A 64 1.04 0.24 -1.16
C GLY A 64 -0.19 -0.55 -0.78
N PHE A 65 -0.74 -0.31 0.40
CA PHE A 65 -1.95 -0.98 0.88
C PHE A 65 -2.77 -0.09 1.79
N LEU A 66 -4.06 -0.33 1.77
CA LEU A 66 -5.06 0.42 2.52
C LEU A 66 -6.20 -0.52 2.87
N ILE A 67 -6.48 -0.67 4.16
CA ILE A 67 -7.60 -1.48 4.68
C ILE A 67 -8.54 -0.55 5.46
N ALA A 68 -9.85 -0.73 5.25
CA ALA A 68 -10.86 0.03 5.99
C ALA A 68 -10.70 -0.18 7.51
N PRO A 69 -10.77 0.89 8.32
CA PRO A 69 -10.53 0.80 9.77
C PRO A 69 -11.39 -0.23 10.50
N ALA A 70 -12.62 -0.44 10.05
CA ALA A 70 -13.54 -1.44 10.63
C ALA A 70 -12.99 -2.89 10.56
N TYR A 71 -12.02 -3.14 9.69
CA TYR A 71 -11.41 -4.46 9.48
C TYR A 71 -9.98 -4.56 10.01
N TRP A 72 -9.49 -3.56 10.71
CA TRP A 72 -8.17 -3.60 11.35
C TRP A 72 -8.12 -4.60 12.51
N GLY A 73 -6.94 -5.12 12.80
CA GLY A 73 -6.73 -6.04 13.93
C GLY A 73 -7.20 -7.47 13.71
N HIS A 74 -7.56 -7.86 12.48
CA HIS A 74 -8.02 -9.20 12.12
C HIS A 74 -7.02 -10.00 11.27
N GLY A 75 -5.87 -9.41 10.92
CA GLY A 75 -4.85 -10.06 10.11
C GLY A 75 -5.08 -10.01 8.59
N TYR A 76 -6.11 -9.30 8.11
CA TYR A 76 -6.44 -9.27 6.67
C TYR A 76 -5.35 -8.63 5.82
N ALA A 77 -4.73 -7.55 6.29
CA ALA A 77 -3.60 -6.95 5.57
C ALA A 77 -2.40 -7.90 5.51
N SER A 78 -2.14 -8.64 6.58
CA SER A 78 -1.07 -9.64 6.64
C SER A 78 -1.28 -10.77 5.65
N GLU A 79 -2.49 -11.33 5.60
CA GLU A 79 -2.87 -12.38 4.66
C GLU A 79 -2.76 -11.90 3.21
N ALA A 80 -3.29 -10.73 2.90
CA ALA A 80 -3.20 -10.14 1.56
C ALA A 80 -1.75 -9.87 1.14
N LEU A 81 -0.92 -9.37 2.05
CA LEU A 81 0.50 -9.10 1.79
C LEU A 81 1.28 -10.39 1.52
N GLU A 82 1.04 -11.44 2.29
CA GLU A 82 1.68 -12.74 2.11
C GLU A 82 1.39 -13.32 0.71
N VAL A 83 0.12 -13.34 0.31
CA VAL A 83 -0.31 -13.82 -1.01
C VAL A 83 0.32 -12.97 -2.13
N PHE A 84 0.37 -11.66 -1.94
CA PHE A 84 0.97 -10.76 -2.94
C PHE A 84 2.49 -10.98 -3.08
N ILE A 85 3.21 -11.13 -1.97
CA ILE A 85 4.65 -11.43 -1.98
C ILE A 85 4.92 -12.73 -2.75
N GLU A 86 4.16 -13.80 -2.49
CA GLU A 86 4.34 -15.08 -3.18
C GLU A 86 4.02 -14.94 -4.68
N ARG A 87 2.94 -14.27 -5.03
CA ARG A 87 2.64 -13.95 -6.43
C ARG A 87 3.81 -13.24 -7.13
N ARG A 88 4.42 -12.26 -6.47
CA ARG A 88 5.55 -11.52 -7.07
C ARG A 88 6.80 -12.39 -7.20
N ARG A 89 7.01 -13.34 -6.29
CA ARG A 89 8.08 -14.35 -6.42
C ARG A 89 7.86 -15.24 -7.63
N GLU A 90 6.64 -15.74 -7.80
CA GLU A 90 6.27 -16.62 -8.93
C GLU A 90 6.43 -15.91 -10.28
N LEU A 91 6.11 -14.61 -10.32
CA LEU A 91 6.30 -13.76 -11.51
C LEU A 91 7.75 -13.32 -11.74
N GLY A 92 8.68 -13.75 -10.89
CA GLY A 92 10.12 -13.48 -11.05
C GLY A 92 10.55 -12.07 -10.67
N SER A 93 9.77 -11.36 -9.86
CA SER A 93 10.20 -10.05 -9.34
C SER A 93 11.44 -10.18 -8.49
N GLY A 94 12.37 -9.23 -8.62
CA GLY A 94 13.61 -9.22 -7.84
C GLY A 94 13.40 -8.73 -6.42
N GLU A 95 12.50 -7.77 -6.23
CA GLU A 95 12.27 -7.09 -4.95
C GLU A 95 10.90 -6.43 -4.88
N LEU A 96 10.49 -6.06 -3.67
CA LEU A 96 9.48 -5.05 -3.39
C LEU A 96 10.06 -4.00 -2.46
N ILE A 97 9.63 -2.75 -2.65
CA ILE A 97 9.98 -1.63 -1.78
C ILE A 97 8.71 -1.03 -1.18
N ALA A 98 8.84 -0.38 -0.04
CA ALA A 98 7.76 0.36 0.59
C ALA A 98 8.27 1.71 1.10
N ASP A 99 7.46 2.74 0.95
CA ASP A 99 7.65 4.06 1.54
C ASP A 99 6.55 4.27 2.58
N VAL A 100 6.94 4.43 3.84
CA VAL A 100 6.01 4.47 4.98
C VAL A 100 6.29 5.69 5.84
N ASP A 101 5.23 6.42 6.21
CA ASP A 101 5.34 7.46 7.23
C ASP A 101 5.84 6.84 8.56
N PRO A 102 6.89 7.38 9.18
CA PRO A 102 7.45 6.82 10.41
C PRO A 102 6.46 6.76 11.58
N ARG A 103 5.38 7.52 11.54
CA ARG A 103 4.29 7.49 12.53
C ARG A 103 3.33 6.31 12.33
N ASN A 104 3.34 5.70 11.14
CA ASN A 104 2.51 4.54 10.82
C ASN A 104 3.14 3.25 11.34
N LEU A 105 3.11 3.09 12.67
CA LEU A 105 3.73 1.95 13.34
C LEU A 105 3.10 0.62 12.95
N ALA A 106 1.81 0.59 12.64
CA ALA A 106 1.10 -0.61 12.23
C ALA A 106 1.65 -1.15 10.90
N SER A 107 1.81 -0.29 9.90
CA SER A 107 2.40 -0.67 8.60
C SER A 107 3.86 -1.07 8.73
N LEU A 108 4.66 -0.36 9.53
CA LEU A 108 6.05 -0.72 9.77
C LEU A 108 6.19 -2.11 10.42
N ARG A 109 5.36 -2.41 11.42
CA ARG A 109 5.36 -3.74 12.05
C ARG A 109 4.90 -4.84 11.10
N LEU A 110 3.88 -4.58 10.29
CA LEU A 110 3.37 -5.51 9.30
C LEU A 110 4.46 -5.88 8.28
N LEU A 111 5.07 -4.88 7.66
CA LEU A 111 6.12 -5.08 6.66
C LEU A 111 7.33 -5.83 7.23
N ARG A 112 7.79 -5.46 8.42
CA ARG A 112 8.91 -6.14 9.08
C ARG A 112 8.62 -7.62 9.39
N ARG A 113 7.40 -7.94 9.82
CA ARG A 113 6.99 -9.35 10.03
C ARG A 113 7.02 -10.17 8.75
N HIS A 114 6.82 -9.55 7.60
CA HIS A 114 6.89 -10.20 6.29
C HIS A 114 8.28 -10.16 5.64
N GLY A 115 9.31 -9.75 6.39
CA GLY A 115 10.70 -9.82 5.95
C GLY A 115 11.22 -8.55 5.28
N PHE A 116 10.47 -7.47 5.27
CA PHE A 116 10.98 -6.18 4.83
C PHE A 116 11.98 -5.62 5.82
N VAL A 117 13.11 -5.15 5.31
CA VAL A 117 14.19 -4.53 6.06
C VAL A 117 14.26 -3.06 5.75
N GLU A 118 14.42 -2.23 6.78
CA GLU A 118 14.59 -0.79 6.61
C GLU A 118 15.91 -0.48 5.90
N THR A 119 15.84 0.34 4.86
CA THR A 119 17.00 0.76 4.06
C THR A 119 17.38 2.21 4.24
N GLY A 120 16.49 3.03 4.79
CA GLY A 120 16.79 4.43 5.05
C GLY A 120 15.59 5.22 5.57
N ARG A 121 15.88 6.44 6.01
CA ARG A 121 14.91 7.44 6.45
C ARG A 121 15.26 8.78 5.84
N VAL A 122 14.26 9.51 5.38
CA VAL A 122 14.42 10.86 4.83
C VAL A 122 13.32 11.75 5.36
N ALA A 123 13.69 12.92 5.88
CA ALA A 123 12.74 13.92 6.34
C ALA A 123 12.19 14.73 5.16
N GLY A 124 10.92 15.16 5.24
CA GLY A 124 10.30 16.10 4.33
C GLY A 124 10.18 15.58 2.88
N THR A 125 9.83 14.32 2.69
CA THR A 125 9.72 13.68 1.36
C THR A 125 8.35 13.84 0.71
N TRP A 126 7.27 13.94 1.51
CA TRP A 126 5.90 14.04 1.05
C TRP A 126 5.21 15.27 1.60
N GLN A 127 4.49 15.97 0.74
CA GLN A 127 3.58 17.03 1.16
C GLN A 127 2.15 16.59 0.97
N VAL A 128 1.39 16.54 2.07
CA VAL A 128 -0.04 16.26 2.07
C VAL A 128 -0.77 17.50 2.58
N GLY A 129 -1.35 18.26 1.67
CA GLY A 129 -1.87 19.57 2.00
C GLY A 129 -0.76 20.52 2.45
N GLU A 130 -0.83 21.01 3.68
CA GLU A 130 0.19 21.87 4.32
C GLU A 130 1.19 21.08 5.17
N GLU A 131 0.96 19.78 5.37
CA GLU A 131 1.80 18.92 6.20
C GLU A 131 2.94 18.30 5.37
N MET A 132 4.17 18.48 5.87
CA MET A 132 5.34 17.77 5.38
C MET A 132 5.50 16.45 6.15
N CYS A 133 5.57 15.35 5.42
CA CYS A 133 5.70 14.01 5.96
C CYS A 133 7.08 13.44 5.64
N ASP A 134 7.55 12.58 6.53
CA ASP A 134 8.83 11.89 6.39
C ASP A 134 8.62 10.49 5.81
N SER A 135 9.69 9.88 5.34
CA SER A 135 9.69 8.52 4.80
C SER A 135 10.63 7.60 5.56
N VAL A 136 10.14 6.38 5.81
CA VAL A 136 10.94 5.20 6.10
C VAL A 136 10.86 4.29 4.89
N TYR A 137 12.00 4.01 4.28
CA TYR A 137 12.09 3.08 3.17
C TYR A 137 12.39 1.67 3.66
N LEU A 138 11.63 0.70 3.17
CA LEU A 138 11.83 -0.72 3.46
C LEU A 138 11.91 -1.50 2.15
N ARG A 139 12.61 -2.64 2.19
CA ARG A 139 12.80 -3.50 1.03
C ARG A 139 12.75 -4.97 1.43
N ILE A 140 12.21 -5.81 0.56
CA ILE A 140 12.34 -7.26 0.63
C ILE A 140 12.89 -7.79 -0.70
N GLU A 141 13.88 -8.65 -0.64
CA GLU A 141 14.35 -9.41 -1.81
C GLU A 141 13.48 -10.63 -2.02
N LEU A 142 13.02 -10.82 -3.26
CA LEU A 142 12.11 -11.88 -3.63
C LEU A 142 12.79 -13.05 -4.34
N ARG A 143 14.07 -12.93 -4.68
CA ARG A 143 14.81 -13.99 -5.36
C ARG A 143 14.80 -15.25 -4.53
N ARG A 144 14.44 -16.37 -5.16
CA ARG A 144 14.64 -17.67 -4.52
C ARG A 144 16.14 -17.90 -4.37
N PRO A 145 16.59 -18.37 -3.21
CA PRO A 145 17.98 -18.85 -3.11
C PRO A 145 18.19 -19.93 -4.16
N ALA A 146 19.34 -19.88 -4.76
CA ALA A 146 19.75 -20.84 -5.79
C ALA A 146 19.78 -22.26 -5.24
#